data_800e2e16a0167f8aca7522f978c85dd5
#
_entry.id   800e2e16a0167f8aca7522f978c85dd5
#
_cell.length_a   1.000
_cell.length_b   1.000
_cell.length_c   1.000
_cell.angle_alpha   90.00
_cell.angle_beta   90.00
_cell.angle_gamma   90.00
#
_symmetry.space_group_name_H-M   'P 1'
#
loop_
_entity.id
_entity.type
_entity.pdbx_description
1 polymer ?
#
loop_
_entity_poly.entity_id
_entity_poly.type
_entity_poly.pdbx_seq_one_letter_code
_entity_poly.pdbx_strand_id
1 'polypeptide(L)'
;CICIGLCLFGIRGRTGYNPIKVSAAYYCTDPFLNQLGISPVFNLLSSTLDDSRKENRYLHLMPENEALENTRHYLNRPGIEGISPIARQINASDSLRRPNIVLIFMESMSAHLMKRFGQQKELTPFLDSLYRQSLAFSNFYSSGIHTNHGMYATLYSFPSILKRNAMKGSVIPTYSGLPTILKEQGYRTMFFMTHESQYDNMNAFFRTNGFDEIFSQENYPSEKVVNGFGVQDDFLYDYALNHLKKQSAQTSPFFAVLLSISNHPPYVIPSYFQPKSKNIEEQIVEYADWSIRQFMHKASQQPWFDNTIFVLLGDHGKLVGNPDSEMPQSYNHIPLMFYAPALLTAEEKENFGGQIDVAPTLLGMLRINYIQNNLGIDLLKEERPCMFFSADNMLGVKDTKHFYIYDTESKQE
;
A
#
# COMPACT_ATOMS: atom_id res chain seq x y z
N CYS A 1 -38.03 3.54 24.92
CA CYS A 1 -37.28 4.18 23.80
C CYS A 1 -35.92 4.73 24.24
N ILE A 2 -35.83 5.50 25.37
CA ILE A 2 -34.56 6.10 25.83
C ILE A 2 -33.51 5.03 26.16
N CYS A 3 -33.89 3.97 26.90
CA CYS A 3 -32.96 2.88 27.26
C CYS A 3 -32.39 2.18 26.01
N ILE A 4 -33.22 1.95 24.99
CA ILE A 4 -32.74 1.35 23.73
C ILE A 4 -31.76 2.30 23.03
N GLY A 5 -32.06 3.60 23.00
CA GLY A 5 -31.14 4.61 22.44
C GLY A 5 -29.80 4.65 23.17
N LEU A 6 -29.81 4.58 24.51
CA LEU A 6 -28.58 4.53 25.32
C LEU A 6 -27.80 3.23 25.09
N CYS A 7 -28.47 2.08 24.95
CA CYS A 7 -27.81 0.82 24.61
C CYS A 7 -27.15 0.87 23.22
N LEU A 8 -27.85 1.39 22.20
CA LEU A 8 -27.32 1.57 20.86
C LEU A 8 -26.12 2.53 20.85
N PHE A 9 -26.20 3.62 21.63
CA PHE A 9 -25.07 4.54 21.78
C PHE A 9 -23.90 3.88 22.50
N GLY A 10 -24.17 3.09 23.54
CA GLY A 10 -23.13 2.30 24.25
C GLY A 10 -22.43 1.29 23.33
N ILE A 11 -23.19 0.61 22.46
CA ILE A 11 -22.63 -0.29 21.44
C ILE A 11 -21.80 0.47 20.41
N ARG A 12 -22.26 1.66 19.98
CA ARG A 12 -21.52 2.51 19.06
C ARG A 12 -20.20 3.02 19.67
N GLY A 13 -20.16 3.28 20.98
CA GLY A 13 -19.00 3.63 21.79
C GLY A 13 -18.49 5.06 21.65
N ARG A 14 -18.93 5.84 20.65
CA ARG A 14 -18.53 7.25 20.44
C ARG A 14 -19.50 8.02 19.56
N THR A 15 -19.34 9.36 19.53
CA THR A 15 -20.14 10.29 18.72
C THR A 15 -19.59 10.53 17.30
N GLY A 16 -18.35 10.13 17.00
CA GLY A 16 -17.69 10.34 15.70
C GLY A 16 -18.41 9.66 14.53
N TYR A 17 -17.96 9.90 13.30
CA TYR A 17 -18.57 9.37 12.08
C TYR A 17 -18.67 7.83 12.09
N ASN A 18 -17.60 7.16 12.44
CA ASN A 18 -17.58 5.68 12.53
C ASN A 18 -17.84 5.22 13.98
N PRO A 19 -18.44 4.03 14.21
CA PRO A 19 -18.45 3.40 15.51
C PRO A 19 -17.04 3.03 15.96
N ILE A 20 -16.84 2.85 17.27
CA ILE A 20 -15.56 2.34 17.80
C ILE A 20 -15.31 0.92 17.26
N LYS A 21 -14.07 0.65 16.87
CA LYS A 21 -13.63 -0.67 16.40
C LYS A 21 -12.55 -1.23 17.32
N VAL A 22 -12.28 -2.52 17.22
CA VAL A 22 -11.23 -3.22 18.00
C VAL A 22 -9.86 -2.53 17.86
N SER A 23 -9.56 -1.99 16.70
CA SER A 23 -8.30 -1.25 16.45
C SER A 23 -8.10 -0.02 17.34
N ALA A 24 -9.14 0.53 17.95
CA ALA A 24 -9.01 1.61 18.92
C ALA A 24 -8.30 1.19 20.23
N ALA A 25 -8.26 -0.11 20.52
CA ALA A 25 -7.51 -0.64 21.66
C ALA A 25 -6.00 -0.74 21.41
N TYR A 26 -5.55 -0.57 20.17
CA TYR A 26 -4.13 -0.65 19.79
C TYR A 26 -3.45 0.70 19.99
N TYR A 27 -2.90 0.93 21.19
CA TYR A 27 -2.27 2.19 21.59
C TYR A 27 -0.73 2.11 21.68
N CYS A 28 -0.15 0.90 21.63
CA CYS A 28 1.29 0.68 21.67
C CYS A 28 1.73 -0.41 20.68
N THR A 29 3.04 -0.65 20.59
CA THR A 29 3.62 -1.69 19.72
C THR A 29 3.64 -3.08 20.34
N ASP A 30 3.23 -3.23 21.59
CA ASP A 30 3.14 -4.53 22.28
C ASP A 30 1.74 -5.14 22.02
N PRO A 31 1.65 -6.27 21.28
CA PRO A 31 0.38 -6.91 20.96
C PRO A 31 -0.39 -7.40 22.19
N PHE A 32 0.32 -7.87 23.22
CA PHE A 32 -0.31 -8.38 24.45
C PHE A 32 -0.98 -7.24 25.21
N LEU A 33 -0.30 -6.11 25.41
CA LEU A 33 -0.87 -4.96 26.10
C LEU A 33 -2.10 -4.41 25.36
N ASN A 34 -2.09 -4.40 24.03
CA ASN A 34 -3.23 -3.98 23.24
C ASN A 34 -4.45 -4.90 23.42
N GLN A 35 -4.23 -6.23 23.55
CA GLN A 35 -5.31 -7.20 23.80
C GLN A 35 -6.01 -7.00 25.16
N LEU A 36 -5.30 -6.48 26.16
CA LEU A 36 -5.91 -6.19 27.47
C LEU A 36 -6.98 -5.10 27.42
N GLY A 37 -6.95 -4.24 26.41
CA GLY A 37 -7.97 -3.21 26.15
C GLY A 37 -9.26 -3.72 25.50
N ILE A 38 -9.32 -4.99 25.08
CA ILE A 38 -10.43 -5.55 24.32
C ILE A 38 -11.32 -6.41 25.20
N SER A 39 -12.64 -6.14 25.20
CA SER A 39 -13.61 -7.01 25.89
C SER A 39 -13.62 -8.42 25.26
N PRO A 40 -13.35 -9.49 26.03
CA PRO A 40 -13.31 -10.84 25.48
C PRO A 40 -14.64 -11.28 24.85
N VAL A 41 -15.77 -10.91 25.45
CA VAL A 41 -17.11 -11.24 24.95
C VAL A 41 -17.38 -10.53 23.62
N PHE A 42 -17.04 -9.23 23.53
CA PHE A 42 -17.19 -8.48 22.30
C PHE A 42 -16.29 -9.05 21.19
N ASN A 43 -15.06 -9.39 21.52
CA ASN A 43 -14.12 -9.96 20.55
C ASN A 43 -14.58 -11.33 20.04
N LEU A 44 -15.09 -12.19 20.92
CA LEU A 44 -15.64 -13.49 20.54
C LEU A 44 -16.81 -13.34 19.56
N LEU A 45 -17.78 -12.47 19.86
CA LEU A 45 -18.92 -12.23 18.99
C LEU A 45 -18.49 -11.65 17.63
N SER A 46 -17.59 -10.65 17.65
CA SER A 46 -17.09 -10.02 16.43
C SER A 46 -16.33 -11.00 15.56
N SER A 47 -15.43 -11.81 16.14
CA SER A 47 -14.65 -12.80 15.40
C SER A 47 -15.53 -13.89 14.78
N THR A 48 -16.53 -14.39 15.53
CA THR A 48 -17.48 -15.38 15.02
C THR A 48 -18.28 -14.84 13.83
N LEU A 49 -18.70 -13.57 13.89
CA LEU A 49 -19.39 -12.91 12.78
C LEU A 49 -18.47 -12.70 11.57
N ASP A 50 -17.23 -12.30 11.82
CA ASP A 50 -16.24 -12.10 10.74
C ASP A 50 -15.88 -13.43 10.06
N ASP A 51 -15.66 -14.50 10.83
CA ASP A 51 -15.37 -15.83 10.27
C ASP A 51 -16.54 -16.41 9.47
N SER A 52 -17.78 -16.01 9.78
CA SER A 52 -18.96 -16.43 9.03
C SER A 52 -19.10 -15.76 7.66
N ARG A 53 -18.38 -14.67 7.41
CA ARG A 53 -18.44 -13.92 6.15
C ARG A 53 -17.87 -14.73 5.00
N LYS A 54 -18.50 -14.63 3.81
CA LYS A 54 -18.12 -15.38 2.61
C LYS A 54 -16.67 -15.06 2.19
N GLU A 55 -16.27 -13.80 2.29
CA GLU A 55 -14.94 -13.33 1.93
C GLU A 55 -13.79 -13.87 2.82
N ASN A 56 -14.11 -14.32 4.04
CA ASN A 56 -13.15 -14.88 4.98
C ASN A 56 -13.08 -16.41 4.93
N ARG A 57 -13.91 -17.06 4.11
CA ARG A 57 -13.88 -18.52 3.97
C ARG A 57 -12.59 -18.95 3.25
N TYR A 58 -12.12 -20.14 3.66
CA TYR A 58 -10.96 -20.74 3.00
C TYR A 58 -11.30 -21.11 1.55
N LEU A 59 -10.41 -20.71 0.64
CA LEU A 59 -10.58 -20.94 -0.79
C LEU A 59 -9.77 -22.17 -1.21
N HIS A 60 -10.45 -23.23 -1.64
CA HIS A 60 -9.85 -24.44 -2.19
C HIS A 60 -9.91 -24.41 -3.72
N LEU A 61 -8.83 -24.07 -4.39
CA LEU A 61 -8.71 -24.12 -5.85
C LEU A 61 -7.97 -25.39 -6.31
N MET A 62 -7.03 -25.87 -5.49
CA MET A 62 -6.26 -27.10 -5.74
C MET A 62 -5.76 -27.69 -4.40
N PRO A 63 -5.23 -28.93 -4.39
CA PRO A 63 -4.60 -29.50 -3.19
C PRO A 63 -3.42 -28.64 -2.68
N GLU A 64 -3.27 -28.51 -1.38
CA GLU A 64 -2.23 -27.65 -0.75
C GLU A 64 -0.82 -28.03 -1.17
N ASN A 65 -0.49 -29.31 -1.22
CA ASN A 65 0.83 -29.79 -1.63
C ASN A 65 1.13 -29.40 -3.09
N GLU A 66 0.17 -29.51 -3.98
CA GLU A 66 0.28 -29.09 -5.38
C GLU A 66 0.48 -27.57 -5.49
N ALA A 67 -0.29 -26.78 -4.75
CA ALA A 67 -0.15 -25.33 -4.70
C ALA A 67 1.27 -24.93 -4.23
N LEU A 68 1.77 -25.62 -3.20
CA LEU A 68 3.10 -25.38 -2.66
C LEU A 68 4.21 -25.73 -3.66
N GLU A 69 4.12 -26.90 -4.32
CA GLU A 69 5.09 -27.32 -5.33
C GLU A 69 5.10 -26.36 -6.53
N ASN A 70 3.93 -25.96 -7.02
CA ASN A 70 3.79 -24.96 -8.09
C ASN A 70 4.43 -23.64 -7.70
N THR A 71 4.18 -23.17 -6.46
CA THR A 71 4.77 -21.92 -5.95
C THR A 71 6.29 -22.00 -5.86
N ARG A 72 6.84 -23.11 -5.34
CA ARG A 72 8.28 -23.33 -5.25
C ARG A 72 8.94 -23.40 -6.64
N HIS A 73 8.29 -24.08 -7.57
CA HIS A 73 8.75 -24.18 -8.95
C HIS A 73 8.76 -22.80 -9.62
N TYR A 74 7.62 -22.06 -9.53
CA TYR A 74 7.48 -20.73 -10.12
C TYR A 74 8.49 -19.71 -9.57
N LEU A 75 8.76 -19.76 -8.27
CA LEU A 75 9.71 -18.85 -7.61
C LEU A 75 11.15 -19.37 -7.64
N ASN A 76 11.39 -20.59 -8.12
CA ASN A 76 12.68 -21.28 -8.06
C ASN A 76 13.31 -21.24 -6.64
N ARG A 77 12.55 -21.66 -5.62
CA ARG A 77 12.96 -21.61 -4.22
C ARG A 77 13.03 -22.98 -3.58
N PRO A 78 14.15 -23.32 -2.92
CA PRO A 78 14.32 -24.63 -2.27
C PRO A 78 13.55 -24.74 -0.95
N GLY A 79 13.22 -23.60 -0.30
CA GLY A 79 12.72 -23.56 1.06
C GLY A 79 13.85 -23.60 2.10
N ILE A 80 13.51 -23.30 3.36
CA ILE A 80 14.42 -23.42 4.52
C ILE A 80 13.70 -24.26 5.57
N GLU A 81 14.32 -25.40 5.94
CA GLU A 81 13.78 -26.28 6.97
C GLU A 81 13.60 -25.53 8.30
N GLY A 82 12.48 -25.77 8.97
CA GLY A 82 12.13 -25.12 10.25
C GLY A 82 11.64 -23.66 10.12
N ILE A 83 11.68 -23.07 8.91
CA ILE A 83 11.16 -21.69 8.69
C ILE A 83 9.95 -21.75 7.75
N SER A 84 10.16 -22.06 6.47
CA SER A 84 9.07 -22.12 5.49
C SER A 84 9.55 -22.81 4.21
N PRO A 85 8.65 -23.53 3.54
CA PRO A 85 8.98 -24.21 2.27
C PRO A 85 9.22 -23.23 1.08
N ILE A 86 8.92 -21.94 1.23
CA ILE A 86 9.19 -20.91 0.21
C ILE A 86 10.24 -19.89 0.65
N ALA A 87 10.82 -20.06 1.86
CA ALA A 87 11.85 -19.15 2.35
C ALA A 87 13.17 -19.31 1.60
N ARG A 88 13.94 -18.21 1.49
CA ARG A 88 15.32 -18.22 1.04
C ARG A 88 16.15 -17.19 1.79
N GLN A 89 17.45 -17.46 1.93
CA GLN A 89 18.41 -16.49 2.43
C GLN A 89 18.80 -15.53 1.31
N ILE A 90 18.63 -14.23 1.55
CA ILE A 90 19.16 -13.17 0.69
C ILE A 90 20.48 -12.68 1.30
N ASN A 91 21.55 -12.76 0.51
CA ASN A 91 22.87 -12.26 0.86
C ASN A 91 23.25 -11.16 -0.12
N ALA A 92 23.51 -9.98 0.41
CA ALA A 92 24.04 -8.87 -0.40
C ALA A 92 25.53 -9.08 -0.69
N SER A 93 25.95 -8.72 -1.90
CA SER A 93 27.36 -8.82 -2.33
C SER A 93 28.25 -7.68 -1.82
N ASP A 94 27.62 -6.58 -1.39
CA ASP A 94 28.29 -5.33 -1.09
C ASP A 94 27.86 -4.76 0.27
N SER A 95 28.50 -3.67 0.68
CA SER A 95 28.20 -2.97 1.93
C SER A 95 26.79 -2.40 1.95
N LEU A 96 26.15 -2.49 3.11
CA LEU A 96 24.83 -1.91 3.41
C LEU A 96 24.78 -0.42 3.05
N ARG A 97 23.68 -0.01 2.39
CA ARG A 97 23.34 1.40 2.14
C ARG A 97 22.19 1.81 3.06
N ARG A 98 22.26 3.05 3.56
CA ARG A 98 21.25 3.56 4.50
C ARG A 98 20.68 4.93 4.07
N PRO A 99 20.19 5.10 2.84
CA PRO A 99 19.44 6.30 2.50
C PRO A 99 18.11 6.32 3.25
N ASN A 100 17.53 7.48 3.41
CA ASN A 100 16.14 7.59 3.82
C ASN A 100 15.22 7.04 2.75
N ILE A 101 14.00 6.68 3.13
CA ILE A 101 13.00 6.15 2.22
C ILE A 101 11.67 6.87 2.47
N VAL A 102 11.08 7.38 1.40
CA VAL A 102 9.71 7.93 1.39
C VAL A 102 8.90 7.15 0.36
N LEU A 103 7.92 6.38 0.82
CA LEU A 103 7.03 5.61 -0.03
C LEU A 103 5.66 6.30 -0.07
N ILE A 104 5.19 6.65 -1.26
CA ILE A 104 3.92 7.34 -1.49
C ILE A 104 2.96 6.40 -2.20
N PHE A 105 1.91 6.00 -1.50
CA PHE A 105 0.75 5.37 -2.13
C PHE A 105 -0.16 6.46 -2.68
N MET A 106 -0.36 6.44 -3.99
CA MET A 106 -1.24 7.34 -4.70
C MET A 106 -2.62 6.69 -4.84
N GLU A 107 -3.61 7.22 -4.15
CA GLU A 107 -4.99 6.71 -4.16
C GLU A 107 -5.54 6.55 -5.57
N SER A 108 -5.98 5.33 -5.92
CA SER A 108 -6.65 5.00 -7.19
C SER A 108 -5.88 5.46 -8.44
N MET A 109 -4.53 5.49 -8.37
CA MET A 109 -3.70 6.01 -9.45
C MET A 109 -3.40 4.93 -10.49
N SER A 110 -4.32 4.79 -11.45
CA SER A 110 -4.08 3.96 -12.64
C SER A 110 -2.96 4.54 -13.52
N ALA A 111 -2.13 3.67 -14.08
CA ALA A 111 -1.19 4.06 -15.14
C ALA A 111 -1.91 4.73 -16.33
N HIS A 112 -3.13 4.30 -16.65
CA HIS A 112 -3.94 4.85 -17.74
C HIS A 112 -4.37 6.32 -17.51
N LEU A 113 -4.13 6.91 -16.35
CA LEU A 113 -4.29 8.36 -16.10
C LEU A 113 -3.07 9.18 -16.54
N MET A 114 -1.95 8.52 -16.82
CA MET A 114 -0.70 9.18 -17.22
C MET A 114 -0.55 9.20 -18.76
N LYS A 115 -0.01 10.29 -19.28
CA LYS A 115 0.21 10.47 -20.72
C LYS A 115 1.17 9.43 -21.30
N ARG A 116 2.16 9.01 -20.48
CA ARG A 116 3.10 7.93 -20.83
C ARG A 116 2.38 6.63 -21.19
N PHE A 117 1.23 6.34 -20.63
CA PHE A 117 0.44 5.11 -20.84
C PHE A 117 -0.82 5.34 -21.70
N GLY A 118 -0.84 6.40 -22.52
CA GLY A 118 -1.87 6.62 -23.53
C GLY A 118 -2.96 7.61 -23.15
N GLN A 119 -2.92 8.24 -21.98
CA GLN A 119 -3.85 9.33 -21.65
C GLN A 119 -3.65 10.51 -22.60
N GLN A 120 -4.75 10.97 -23.23
CA GLN A 120 -4.69 12.07 -24.18
C GLN A 120 -4.66 13.44 -23.52
N LYS A 121 -5.24 13.57 -22.33
CA LYS A 121 -5.28 14.80 -21.53
C LYS A 121 -4.06 14.91 -20.63
N GLU A 122 -3.64 16.13 -20.31
CA GLU A 122 -2.55 16.39 -19.36
C GLU A 122 -3.06 16.41 -17.92
N LEU A 123 -3.47 15.22 -17.41
CA LEU A 123 -3.98 15.10 -16.05
C LEU A 123 -2.85 15.02 -15.00
N THR A 124 -1.71 14.45 -15.37
CA THR A 124 -0.60 14.14 -14.47
C THR A 124 0.75 14.66 -15.01
N PRO A 125 0.88 15.96 -15.37
CA PRO A 125 2.08 16.48 -16.01
C PRO A 125 3.34 16.34 -15.14
N PHE A 126 3.20 16.44 -13.80
CA PHE A 126 4.32 16.27 -12.89
C PHE A 126 4.75 14.80 -12.81
N LEU A 127 3.82 13.87 -12.60
CA LEU A 127 4.13 12.43 -12.55
C LEU A 127 4.71 11.93 -13.87
N ASP A 128 4.21 12.38 -15.02
CA ASP A 128 4.79 12.07 -16.33
C ASP A 128 6.24 12.58 -16.48
N SER A 129 6.55 13.74 -15.89
CA SER A 129 7.90 14.26 -15.87
C SER A 129 8.80 13.47 -14.91
N LEU A 130 8.29 13.17 -13.72
CA LEU A 130 9.00 12.41 -12.70
C LEU A 130 9.31 10.99 -13.16
N TYR A 131 8.36 10.36 -13.86
CA TYR A 131 8.52 9.02 -14.42
C TYR A 131 9.76 8.92 -15.31
N ARG A 132 9.96 9.89 -16.22
CA ARG A 132 11.13 9.95 -17.10
C ARG A 132 12.46 10.18 -16.37
N GLN A 133 12.42 10.67 -15.15
CA GLN A 133 13.59 10.96 -14.32
C GLN A 133 13.83 9.90 -13.24
N SER A 134 13.05 8.81 -13.27
CA SER A 134 13.07 7.73 -12.28
C SER A 134 13.59 6.43 -12.87
N LEU A 135 14.02 5.53 -12.02
CA LEU A 135 14.01 4.11 -12.34
C LEU A 135 12.55 3.65 -12.24
N ALA A 136 11.92 3.39 -13.38
CA ALA A 136 10.49 3.17 -13.50
C ALA A 136 10.16 1.86 -14.20
N PHE A 137 8.95 1.35 -13.99
CA PHE A 137 8.50 0.07 -14.55
C PHE A 137 7.21 0.27 -15.34
N SER A 138 7.21 -0.15 -16.63
CA SER A 138 6.07 0.04 -17.51
C SER A 138 5.00 -1.05 -17.40
N ASN A 139 5.38 -2.27 -17.00
CA ASN A 139 4.47 -3.40 -16.80
C ASN A 139 4.35 -3.74 -15.30
N PHE A 140 3.78 -2.80 -14.54
CA PHE A 140 3.66 -2.94 -13.09
C PHE A 140 2.18 -2.96 -12.64
N TYR A 141 1.84 -3.93 -11.77
CA TYR A 141 0.44 -4.23 -11.45
C TYR A 141 0.18 -4.24 -9.94
N SER A 142 -0.99 -3.71 -9.55
CA SER A 142 -1.50 -3.87 -8.19
C SER A 142 -1.94 -5.31 -7.95
N SER A 143 -1.80 -5.77 -6.72
CA SER A 143 -2.20 -7.12 -6.30
C SER A 143 -3.71 -7.31 -6.30
N GLY A 144 -4.46 -6.24 -6.06
CA GLY A 144 -5.91 -6.19 -6.05
C GLY A 144 -6.41 -4.77 -6.27
N ILE A 145 -7.70 -4.54 -6.11
CA ILE A 145 -8.40 -3.28 -6.42
C ILE A 145 -8.82 -2.48 -5.18
N HIS A 146 -8.24 -2.77 -4.03
CA HIS A 146 -8.52 -2.07 -2.77
C HIS A 146 -7.22 -1.62 -2.10
N THR A 147 -7.26 -0.49 -1.41
CA THR A 147 -6.12 0.12 -0.72
C THR A 147 -5.41 -0.85 0.24
N ASN A 148 -6.18 -1.63 1.00
CA ASN A 148 -5.62 -2.64 1.91
C ASN A 148 -4.84 -3.74 1.18
N HIS A 149 -5.27 -4.15 -0.03
CA HIS A 149 -4.56 -5.10 -0.88
C HIS A 149 -3.21 -4.55 -1.32
N GLY A 150 -3.20 -3.31 -1.81
CA GLY A 150 -2.00 -2.62 -2.25
C GLY A 150 -0.97 -2.46 -1.15
N MET A 151 -1.40 -2.01 0.03
CA MET A 151 -0.50 -1.83 1.18
C MET A 151 0.05 -3.16 1.68
N TYR A 152 -0.80 -4.18 1.83
CA TYR A 152 -0.37 -5.50 2.27
C TYR A 152 0.65 -6.10 1.30
N ALA A 153 0.36 -6.04 0.00
CA ALA A 153 1.25 -6.56 -1.02
C ALA A 153 2.59 -5.81 -1.08
N THR A 154 2.56 -4.47 -1.06
CA THR A 154 3.76 -3.65 -1.17
C THR A 154 4.69 -3.79 0.03
N LEU A 155 4.13 -3.80 1.24
CA LEU A 155 4.92 -3.75 2.48
C LEU A 155 5.34 -5.15 2.97
N TYR A 156 4.56 -6.20 2.67
CA TYR A 156 4.82 -7.55 3.17
C TYR A 156 4.99 -8.61 2.08
N SER A 157 4.86 -8.22 0.79
CA SER A 157 5.11 -9.06 -0.39
C SER A 157 4.25 -10.33 -0.48
N PHE A 158 2.99 -10.24 -0.02
CA PHE A 158 1.98 -11.26 -0.24
C PHE A 158 0.85 -10.71 -1.11
N PRO A 159 0.33 -11.48 -2.07
CA PRO A 159 -0.79 -11.05 -2.92
C PRO A 159 -2.06 -10.88 -2.10
N SER A 160 -2.99 -10.12 -2.62
CA SER A 160 -4.36 -10.08 -2.10
C SER A 160 -5.04 -11.44 -2.26
N ILE A 161 -5.95 -11.75 -1.36
CA ILE A 161 -6.77 -12.98 -1.40
C ILE A 161 -8.20 -12.55 -1.74
N LEU A 162 -8.45 -12.32 -3.01
CA LEU A 162 -9.75 -11.86 -3.53
C LEU A 162 -10.28 -10.64 -2.73
N LYS A 163 -11.50 -10.71 -2.18
CA LYS A 163 -12.11 -9.65 -1.36
C LYS A 163 -11.58 -9.57 0.07
N ARG A 164 -10.77 -10.55 0.51
CA ARG A 164 -10.34 -10.62 1.89
C ARG A 164 -9.37 -9.49 2.24
N ASN A 165 -9.69 -8.75 3.30
CA ASN A 165 -8.75 -7.81 3.89
C ASN A 165 -7.85 -8.54 4.90
N ALA A 166 -6.60 -8.82 4.50
CA ALA A 166 -5.62 -9.53 5.33
C ALA A 166 -5.16 -8.76 6.58
N MET A 167 -5.43 -7.46 6.67
CA MET A 167 -5.12 -6.63 7.83
C MET A 167 -6.17 -6.72 8.94
N LYS A 168 -7.35 -7.32 8.66
CA LYS A 168 -8.42 -7.54 9.63
C LYS A 168 -8.32 -8.94 10.25
N GLY A 169 -8.80 -9.05 11.47
CA GLY A 169 -8.90 -10.31 12.21
C GLY A 169 -8.99 -10.08 13.70
N SER A 170 -9.43 -11.08 14.43
CA SER A 170 -9.50 -11.06 15.90
C SER A 170 -8.11 -11.07 16.54
N VAL A 171 -7.15 -11.69 15.88
CA VAL A 171 -5.72 -11.67 16.21
C VAL A 171 -4.97 -11.22 14.99
N ILE A 172 -4.12 -10.21 15.17
CA ILE A 172 -3.28 -9.69 14.08
C ILE A 172 -1.99 -10.49 14.06
N PRO A 173 -1.73 -11.23 12.98
CA PRO A 173 -0.47 -11.97 12.87
C PRO A 173 0.71 -11.01 12.69
N THR A 174 1.89 -11.45 13.09
CA THR A 174 3.15 -10.76 12.84
C THR A 174 3.73 -11.21 11.51
N TYR A 175 4.15 -10.24 10.69
CA TYR A 175 4.77 -10.48 9.40
C TYR A 175 6.20 -9.93 9.36
N SER A 176 7.11 -10.67 8.71
CA SER A 176 8.37 -10.11 8.26
C SER A 176 8.11 -9.38 6.93
N GLY A 177 8.35 -8.09 6.90
CA GLY A 177 8.13 -7.25 5.73
C GLY A 177 9.03 -6.02 5.74
N LEU A 178 8.83 -5.13 4.79
CA LEU A 178 9.67 -3.95 4.64
C LEU A 178 9.79 -3.12 5.93
N PRO A 179 8.68 -2.81 6.67
CA PRO A 179 8.79 -2.00 7.89
C PRO A 179 9.57 -2.70 9.00
N THR A 180 9.34 -4.01 9.22
CA THR A 180 10.02 -4.76 10.28
C THR A 180 11.50 -4.93 9.99
N ILE A 181 11.86 -5.27 8.75
CA ILE A 181 13.26 -5.44 8.32
C ILE A 181 14.02 -4.10 8.41
N LEU A 182 13.43 -2.99 7.94
CA LEU A 182 14.06 -1.68 8.05
C LEU A 182 14.21 -1.23 9.50
N LYS A 183 13.24 -1.50 10.37
CA LYS A 183 13.33 -1.23 11.80
C LYS A 183 14.49 -1.98 12.45
N GLU A 184 14.69 -3.25 12.12
CA GLU A 184 15.85 -4.07 12.56
C GLU A 184 17.18 -3.47 12.08
N GLN A 185 17.18 -2.77 10.93
CA GLN A 185 18.34 -2.03 10.43
C GLN A 185 18.50 -0.64 11.04
N GLY A 186 17.70 -0.28 12.04
CA GLY A 186 17.79 0.98 12.78
C GLY A 186 17.10 2.18 12.11
N TYR A 187 16.19 1.93 11.16
CA TYR A 187 15.32 2.98 10.63
C TYR A 187 14.24 3.38 11.62
N ARG A 188 13.92 4.67 11.69
CA ARG A 188 12.67 5.14 12.30
C ARG A 188 11.54 4.98 11.29
N THR A 189 10.51 4.22 11.66
CA THR A 189 9.41 3.86 10.75
C THR A 189 8.16 4.68 11.06
N MET A 190 7.64 5.40 10.08
CA MET A 190 6.51 6.32 10.22
C MET A 190 5.46 6.06 9.15
N PHE A 191 4.19 6.05 9.53
CA PHE A 191 3.05 5.91 8.62
C PHE A 191 2.13 7.13 8.74
N PHE A 192 1.81 7.75 7.61
CA PHE A 192 0.94 8.93 7.53
C PHE A 192 -0.27 8.60 6.68
N MET A 193 -1.47 8.77 7.23
CA MET A 193 -2.74 8.58 6.53
C MET A 193 -3.67 9.78 6.75
N THR A 194 -4.56 10.04 5.81
CA THR A 194 -5.48 11.19 5.86
C THR A 194 -6.64 10.97 6.80
N HIS A 195 -7.13 9.74 6.91
CA HIS A 195 -8.37 9.35 7.60
C HIS A 195 -8.13 8.87 9.03
N GLU A 196 -9.22 8.42 9.67
CA GLU A 196 -9.19 7.85 11.02
C GLU A 196 -8.28 6.61 11.09
N SER A 197 -7.52 6.49 12.16
CA SER A 197 -6.55 5.42 12.41
C SER A 197 -7.15 4.00 12.39
N GLN A 198 -8.43 3.88 12.73
CA GLN A 198 -9.15 2.60 12.74
C GLN A 198 -9.67 2.15 11.37
N TYR A 199 -9.53 2.98 10.32
CA TYR A 199 -9.94 2.61 8.97
C TYR A 199 -9.17 1.37 8.51
N ASP A 200 -9.89 0.38 7.96
CA ASP A 200 -9.35 -0.90 7.49
C ASP A 200 -8.43 -1.63 8.50
N ASN A 201 -8.55 -1.32 9.78
CA ASN A 201 -7.72 -1.86 10.84
C ASN A 201 -6.23 -1.45 10.77
N MET A 202 -5.90 -0.39 10.03
CA MET A 202 -4.53 0.02 9.72
C MET A 202 -3.70 0.28 10.97
N ASN A 203 -4.25 1.00 11.95
CA ASN A 203 -3.51 1.31 13.19
C ASN A 203 -3.07 0.04 13.92
N ALA A 204 -3.99 -0.90 14.10
CA ALA A 204 -3.69 -2.15 14.79
C ALA A 204 -2.67 -3.00 14.01
N PHE A 205 -2.88 -3.13 12.70
CA PHE A 205 -2.03 -3.93 11.83
C PHE A 205 -0.61 -3.37 11.74
N PHE A 206 -0.45 -2.08 11.48
CA PHE A 206 0.87 -1.47 11.27
C PHE A 206 1.65 -1.31 12.57
N ARG A 207 1.00 -1.02 13.71
CA ARG A 207 1.69 -1.04 15.01
C ARG A 207 2.25 -2.41 15.34
N THR A 208 1.51 -3.47 15.06
CA THR A 208 1.96 -4.85 15.26
C THR A 208 3.08 -5.23 14.28
N ASN A 209 3.08 -4.64 13.09
CA ASN A 209 3.92 -5.05 11.97
C ASN A 209 4.95 -4.01 11.55
N GLY A 210 5.60 -3.34 12.51
CA GLY A 210 6.88 -2.68 12.32
C GLY A 210 6.87 -1.16 12.23
N PHE A 211 5.71 -0.47 12.34
CA PHE A 211 5.71 0.99 12.41
C PHE A 211 5.84 1.51 13.84
N ASP A 212 6.78 2.43 14.06
CA ASP A 212 6.99 3.11 15.35
C ASP A 212 5.94 4.18 15.61
N GLU A 213 5.61 4.95 14.58
CA GLU A 213 4.67 6.05 14.64
C GLU A 213 3.63 5.96 13.54
N ILE A 214 2.37 6.24 13.89
CA ILE A 214 1.25 6.31 12.95
C ILE A 214 0.56 7.65 13.18
N PHE A 215 0.48 8.45 12.12
CA PHE A 215 -0.18 9.74 12.08
C PHE A 215 -1.45 9.63 11.24
N SER A 216 -2.55 10.08 11.79
CA SER A 216 -3.89 9.90 11.24
C SER A 216 -4.75 11.12 11.57
N GLN A 217 -6.01 11.12 11.17
CA GLN A 217 -6.94 12.22 11.38
C GLN A 217 -6.96 12.74 12.82
N GLU A 218 -6.78 11.85 13.80
CA GLU A 218 -6.75 12.19 15.22
C GLU A 218 -5.57 13.09 15.62
N ASN A 219 -4.54 13.18 14.79
CA ASN A 219 -3.38 14.04 14.99
C ASN A 219 -3.48 15.41 14.31
N TYR A 220 -4.52 15.63 13.48
CA TYR A 220 -4.66 16.82 12.66
C TYR A 220 -5.69 17.80 13.25
N PRO A 221 -5.58 19.11 12.98
CA PRO A 221 -6.60 20.05 13.35
C PRO A 221 -7.95 19.70 12.72
N SER A 222 -9.01 19.71 13.50
CA SER A 222 -10.37 19.29 13.07
C SER A 222 -10.90 20.11 11.88
N GLU A 223 -10.51 21.38 11.77
CA GLU A 223 -10.87 22.27 10.66
C GLU A 223 -10.21 21.90 9.33
N LYS A 224 -9.22 21.01 9.34
CA LYS A 224 -8.58 20.48 8.13
C LYS A 224 -9.25 19.22 7.60
N VAL A 225 -10.13 18.60 8.39
CA VAL A 225 -10.90 17.42 7.97
C VAL A 225 -12.02 17.87 7.04
N VAL A 226 -12.02 17.37 5.81
CA VAL A 226 -12.94 17.82 4.76
C VAL A 226 -14.13 16.89 4.54
N ASN A 227 -13.96 15.60 4.86
CA ASN A 227 -15.02 14.59 4.75
C ASN A 227 -14.71 13.36 5.61
N GLY A 228 -15.45 12.26 5.43
CA GLY A 228 -15.24 11.00 6.17
C GLY A 228 -13.91 10.28 5.88
N PHE A 229 -13.15 10.73 4.88
CA PHE A 229 -11.81 10.23 4.54
C PHE A 229 -10.67 11.16 5.02
N GLY A 230 -11.02 12.18 5.83
CA GLY A 230 -10.05 12.98 6.56
C GLY A 230 -9.60 14.25 5.85
N VAL A 231 -8.28 14.48 5.84
CA VAL A 231 -7.66 15.70 5.34
C VAL A 231 -7.27 15.58 3.86
N GLN A 232 -7.00 16.72 3.22
CA GLN A 232 -6.51 16.79 1.83
C GLN A 232 -5.06 16.29 1.70
N ASP A 233 -4.69 15.84 0.50
CA ASP A 233 -3.34 15.30 0.22
C ASP A 233 -2.23 16.32 0.45
N ASP A 234 -2.40 17.56 0.03
CA ASP A 234 -1.40 18.61 0.22
C ASP A 234 -1.15 18.91 1.70
N PHE A 235 -2.20 18.88 2.53
CA PHE A 235 -2.06 19.01 3.97
C PHE A 235 -1.30 17.81 4.57
N LEU A 236 -1.65 16.58 4.17
CA LEU A 236 -0.94 15.36 4.60
C LEU A 236 0.56 15.46 4.29
N TYR A 237 0.89 15.84 3.08
CA TYR A 237 2.26 15.97 2.62
C TYR A 237 3.05 17.03 3.37
N ASP A 238 2.45 18.18 3.64
CA ASP A 238 3.06 19.25 4.45
C ASP A 238 3.28 18.81 5.89
N TYR A 239 2.30 18.12 6.46
CA TYR A 239 2.40 17.56 7.81
C TYR A 239 3.54 16.53 7.89
N ALA A 240 3.59 15.59 6.96
CA ALA A 240 4.65 14.59 6.86
C ALA A 240 6.04 15.26 6.70
N LEU A 241 6.17 16.22 5.79
CA LEU A 241 7.42 16.94 5.55
C LEU A 241 7.98 17.59 6.83
N ASN A 242 7.11 18.17 7.66
CA ASN A 242 7.51 18.76 8.94
C ASN A 242 8.04 17.71 9.93
N HIS A 243 7.46 16.50 9.94
CA HIS A 243 7.97 15.39 10.76
C HIS A 243 9.28 14.83 10.21
N LEU A 244 9.40 14.64 8.89
CA LEU A 244 10.65 14.21 8.25
C LEU A 244 11.80 15.18 8.48
N LYS A 245 11.54 16.49 8.44
CA LYS A 245 12.52 17.51 8.76
C LYS A 245 13.03 17.39 10.21
N LYS A 246 12.15 17.11 11.17
CA LYS A 246 12.54 16.86 12.57
C LYS A 246 13.34 15.58 12.72
N GLN A 247 12.90 14.51 12.07
CA GLN A 247 13.55 13.20 12.11
C GLN A 247 14.93 13.23 11.46
N SER A 248 15.10 13.96 10.36
CA SER A 248 16.38 14.07 9.65
C SER A 248 17.49 14.76 10.47
N ALA A 249 17.15 15.47 11.54
CA ALA A 249 18.10 15.99 12.50
C ALA A 249 18.65 14.92 13.47
N GLN A 250 18.07 13.71 13.47
CA GLN A 250 18.54 12.55 14.21
C GLN A 250 19.59 11.77 13.38
N THR A 251 20.33 10.89 14.03
CA THR A 251 21.35 10.07 13.37
C THR A 251 20.78 8.86 12.61
N SER A 252 19.56 8.43 12.96
CA SER A 252 18.91 7.26 12.34
C SER A 252 18.23 7.66 11.03
N PRO A 253 18.38 6.85 9.96
CA PRO A 253 17.60 7.04 8.76
C PRO A 253 16.11 6.81 9.03
N PHE A 254 15.25 7.36 8.18
CA PHE A 254 13.81 7.16 8.29
C PHE A 254 13.24 6.37 7.11
N PHE A 255 12.19 5.61 7.41
CA PHE A 255 11.26 5.03 6.45
C PHE A 255 9.88 5.62 6.71
N ALA A 256 9.39 6.42 5.78
CA ALA A 256 8.08 7.05 5.85
C ALA A 256 7.16 6.54 4.75
N VAL A 257 5.95 6.15 5.12
CA VAL A 257 4.89 5.80 4.18
C VAL A 257 3.80 6.85 4.24
N LEU A 258 3.41 7.39 3.10
CA LEU A 258 2.38 8.41 2.93
C LEU A 258 1.25 7.84 2.08
N LEU A 259 0.04 7.77 2.64
CA LEU A 259 -1.15 7.29 1.95
C LEU A 259 -2.05 8.47 1.60
N SER A 260 -2.13 8.83 0.31
CA SER A 260 -3.05 9.85 -0.19
C SER A 260 -4.47 9.33 -0.28
N ILE A 261 -5.45 10.20 -0.48
CA ILE A 261 -6.87 9.85 -0.53
C ILE A 261 -7.69 10.69 -1.52
N SER A 262 -7.16 11.82 -2.01
CA SER A 262 -7.99 12.80 -2.72
C SER A 262 -8.70 12.23 -3.94
N ASN A 263 -8.11 11.24 -4.63
CA ASN A 263 -8.73 10.57 -5.78
C ASN A 263 -9.79 9.51 -5.40
N HIS A 264 -10.23 9.48 -4.13
CA HIS A 264 -11.34 8.65 -3.64
C HIS A 264 -12.65 9.47 -3.54
N PRO A 265 -13.80 8.99 -4.06
CA PRO A 265 -15.08 9.68 -3.86
C PRO A 265 -15.52 9.68 -2.37
N PRO A 266 -16.21 10.72 -1.88
CA PRO A 266 -16.63 11.93 -2.61
C PRO A 266 -15.48 12.91 -2.82
N TYR A 267 -15.33 13.37 -4.08
CA TYR A 267 -14.24 14.28 -4.46
C TYR A 267 -14.45 15.68 -3.88
N VAL A 268 -13.40 16.23 -3.28
CA VAL A 268 -13.38 17.59 -2.76
C VAL A 268 -12.21 18.35 -3.38
N ILE A 269 -12.51 19.30 -4.25
CA ILE A 269 -11.50 20.18 -4.86
C ILE A 269 -11.32 21.40 -3.95
N PRO A 270 -10.12 21.65 -3.41
CA PRO A 270 -9.88 22.84 -2.60
C PRO A 270 -10.06 24.12 -3.41
N SER A 271 -10.67 25.15 -2.82
CA SER A 271 -10.94 26.43 -3.50
C SER A 271 -9.68 27.18 -3.98
N TYR A 272 -8.53 26.89 -3.39
CA TYR A 272 -7.25 27.49 -3.80
C TYR A 272 -6.59 26.77 -4.98
N PHE A 273 -7.05 25.58 -5.35
CA PHE A 273 -6.58 24.86 -6.53
C PHE A 273 -7.41 25.25 -7.76
N GLN A 274 -6.76 25.49 -8.88
CA GLN A 274 -7.40 25.87 -10.14
C GLN A 274 -7.21 24.73 -11.15
N PRO A 275 -8.18 23.82 -11.28
CA PRO A 275 -8.09 22.73 -12.25
C PRO A 275 -8.25 23.25 -13.69
N LYS A 276 -7.66 22.53 -14.64
CA LYS A 276 -7.79 22.81 -16.08
C LYS A 276 -9.01 22.11 -16.68
N SER A 277 -9.30 20.90 -16.19
CA SER A 277 -10.42 20.08 -16.65
C SER A 277 -11.76 20.57 -16.12
N LYS A 278 -12.86 20.19 -16.81
CA LYS A 278 -14.23 20.52 -16.39
C LYS A 278 -14.88 19.37 -15.57
N ASN A 279 -14.44 18.15 -15.79
CA ASN A 279 -14.94 16.96 -15.08
C ASN A 279 -14.26 16.84 -13.72
N ILE A 280 -15.06 16.64 -12.68
CA ILE A 280 -14.60 16.53 -11.29
C ILE A 280 -13.61 15.35 -11.09
N GLU A 281 -13.81 14.24 -11.80
CA GLU A 281 -12.92 13.06 -11.74
C GLU A 281 -11.54 13.34 -12.34
N GLU A 282 -11.46 14.23 -13.33
CA GLU A 282 -10.21 14.71 -13.89
C GLU A 282 -9.56 15.78 -13.02
N GLN A 283 -10.36 16.69 -12.48
CA GLN A 283 -9.91 17.76 -11.58
C GLN A 283 -9.22 17.19 -10.33
N ILE A 284 -9.75 16.10 -9.78
CA ILE A 284 -9.15 15.50 -8.58
C ILE A 284 -7.82 14.80 -8.90
N VAL A 285 -7.66 14.25 -10.09
CA VAL A 285 -6.38 13.68 -10.55
C VAL A 285 -5.35 14.80 -10.76
N GLU A 286 -5.74 15.92 -11.39
CA GLU A 286 -4.90 17.11 -11.53
C GLU A 286 -4.46 17.66 -10.15
N TYR A 287 -5.37 17.66 -9.18
CA TYR A 287 -5.06 18.08 -7.82
C TYR A 287 -4.10 17.13 -7.10
N ALA A 288 -4.27 15.80 -7.26
CA ALA A 288 -3.36 14.81 -6.68
C ALA A 288 -1.94 14.96 -7.26
N ASP A 289 -1.82 15.12 -8.58
CA ASP A 289 -0.53 15.39 -9.25
C ASP A 289 0.13 16.69 -8.75
N TRP A 290 -0.67 17.76 -8.64
CA TRP A 290 -0.21 19.04 -8.11
C TRP A 290 0.27 18.92 -6.65
N SER A 291 -0.44 18.18 -5.81
CA SER A 291 -0.10 17.99 -4.39
C SER A 291 1.24 17.27 -4.24
N ILE A 292 1.48 16.22 -5.03
CA ILE A 292 2.78 15.53 -5.07
C ILE A 292 3.88 16.46 -5.57
N ARG A 293 3.61 17.27 -6.60
CA ARG A 293 4.57 18.26 -7.10
C ARG A 293 4.97 19.24 -6.01
N GLN A 294 4.02 19.76 -5.21
CA GLN A 294 4.32 20.67 -4.12
C GLN A 294 5.20 20.00 -3.06
N PHE A 295 4.86 18.77 -2.69
CA PHE A 295 5.67 17.98 -1.75
C PHE A 295 7.10 17.78 -2.24
N MET A 296 7.27 17.29 -3.46
CA MET A 296 8.59 17.01 -4.03
C MET A 296 9.42 18.29 -4.19
N HIS A 297 8.80 19.42 -4.55
CA HIS A 297 9.48 20.71 -4.62
C HIS A 297 9.97 21.17 -3.24
N LYS A 298 9.14 21.06 -2.20
CA LYS A 298 9.53 21.41 -0.82
C LYS A 298 10.58 20.43 -0.25
N ALA A 299 10.46 19.14 -0.58
CA ALA A 299 11.42 18.10 -0.18
C ALA A 299 12.79 18.34 -0.80
N SER A 300 12.85 18.76 -2.08
CA SER A 300 14.11 19.03 -2.78
C SER A 300 14.94 20.17 -2.15
N GLN A 301 14.33 20.98 -1.30
CA GLN A 301 15.01 22.04 -0.54
C GLN A 301 15.58 21.55 0.81
N GLN A 302 15.37 20.27 1.16
CA GLN A 302 15.82 19.73 2.44
C GLN A 302 17.19 19.07 2.33
N PRO A 303 18.05 19.17 3.35
CA PRO A 303 19.39 18.58 3.32
C PRO A 303 19.44 17.06 3.15
N TRP A 304 18.35 16.37 3.51
CA TRP A 304 18.24 14.92 3.41
C TRP A 304 17.80 14.42 2.03
N PHE A 305 17.40 15.30 1.12
CA PHE A 305 16.81 14.94 -0.17
C PHE A 305 17.73 14.05 -1.02
N ASP A 306 18.98 14.43 -1.19
CA ASP A 306 19.96 13.70 -2.01
C ASP A 306 20.31 12.32 -1.45
N ASN A 307 20.07 12.08 -0.16
CA ASN A 307 20.23 10.78 0.49
C ASN A 307 18.87 10.12 0.74
N THR A 308 17.92 10.24 -0.19
CA THR A 308 16.57 9.68 -0.04
C THR A 308 16.12 8.99 -1.32
N ILE A 309 15.55 7.79 -1.17
CA ILE A 309 14.82 7.09 -2.23
C ILE A 309 13.33 7.37 -2.06
N PHE A 310 12.74 8.06 -3.03
CA PHE A 310 11.30 8.24 -3.11
C PHE A 310 10.71 7.12 -3.97
N VAL A 311 9.75 6.36 -3.41
CA VAL A 311 9.03 5.30 -4.10
C VAL A 311 7.60 5.78 -4.30
N LEU A 312 7.16 5.93 -5.54
CA LEU A 312 5.80 6.35 -5.85
C LEU A 312 5.09 5.25 -6.63
N LEU A 313 3.92 4.85 -6.16
CA LEU A 313 3.10 3.83 -6.84
C LEU A 313 1.61 4.07 -6.57
N GLY A 314 0.73 3.57 -7.46
CA GLY A 314 -0.69 3.46 -7.14
C GLY A 314 -0.93 2.42 -6.04
N ASP A 315 -1.84 2.69 -5.11
CA ASP A 315 -2.31 1.65 -4.20
C ASP A 315 -3.15 0.59 -4.96
N HIS A 316 -3.93 1.02 -5.90
CA HIS A 316 -4.58 0.31 -6.99
C HIS A 316 -4.93 1.32 -8.10
N GLY A 317 -5.52 0.86 -9.19
CA GLY A 317 -6.07 1.73 -10.22
C GLY A 317 -7.58 1.94 -10.06
N LYS A 318 -8.17 2.59 -11.05
CA LYS A 318 -9.62 2.77 -11.22
C LYS A 318 -9.99 2.60 -12.69
N LEU A 319 -11.28 2.48 -12.96
CA LEU A 319 -11.74 2.46 -14.36
C LEU A 319 -11.35 3.78 -15.05
N VAL A 320 -10.65 3.66 -16.17
CA VAL A 320 -10.28 4.78 -17.04
C VAL A 320 -10.77 4.46 -18.46
N GLY A 321 -11.66 5.28 -18.98
CA GLY A 321 -12.31 5.04 -20.26
C GLY A 321 -13.41 3.98 -20.21
N ASN A 322 -13.63 3.30 -21.34
CA ASN A 322 -14.56 2.19 -21.41
C ASN A 322 -13.89 0.88 -20.93
N PRO A 323 -14.62 -0.01 -20.25
CA PRO A 323 -14.08 -1.30 -19.86
C PRO A 323 -13.69 -2.12 -21.10
N ASP A 324 -12.49 -2.66 -21.09
CA ASP A 324 -11.91 -3.49 -22.16
C ASP A 324 -12.15 -5.00 -21.93
N SER A 325 -12.58 -5.36 -20.72
CA SER A 325 -12.87 -6.72 -20.27
C SER A 325 -13.72 -6.70 -19.00
N GLU A 326 -14.13 -7.86 -18.50
CA GLU A 326 -14.80 -8.01 -17.20
C GLU A 326 -13.88 -7.59 -16.02
N MET A 327 -12.56 -7.63 -16.23
CA MET A 327 -11.52 -7.15 -15.33
C MET A 327 -10.69 -6.08 -16.04
N PRO A 328 -11.18 -4.83 -16.14
CA PRO A 328 -10.50 -3.77 -16.89
C PRO A 328 -9.06 -3.57 -16.42
N GLN A 329 -8.12 -3.59 -17.35
CA GLN A 329 -6.69 -3.52 -17.03
C GLN A 329 -6.30 -2.24 -16.26
N SER A 330 -7.08 -1.17 -16.44
CA SER A 330 -6.88 0.09 -15.72
C SER A 330 -7.07 -0.01 -14.20
N TYR A 331 -7.70 -1.05 -13.69
CA TYR A 331 -7.81 -1.31 -12.25
C TYR A 331 -6.51 -1.82 -11.62
N ASN A 332 -5.75 -2.62 -12.37
CA ASN A 332 -4.54 -3.24 -11.82
C ASN A 332 -3.25 -2.67 -12.41
N HIS A 333 -3.26 -2.10 -13.60
CA HIS A 333 -2.08 -1.45 -14.17
C HIS A 333 -1.83 -0.10 -13.50
N ILE A 334 -0.77 -0.02 -12.70
CA ILE A 334 -0.40 1.15 -11.88
C ILE A 334 1.04 1.59 -12.18
N PRO A 335 1.38 2.87 -12.00
CA PRO A 335 2.77 3.30 -12.11
C PRO A 335 3.61 2.83 -10.91
N LEU A 336 4.89 2.53 -11.17
CA LEU A 336 5.94 2.40 -10.15
C LEU A 336 7.15 3.22 -10.56
N MET A 337 7.62 4.07 -9.65
CA MET A 337 8.80 4.93 -9.81
C MET A 337 9.67 4.89 -8.57
N PHE A 338 10.98 4.67 -8.76
CA PHE A 338 12.01 4.91 -7.75
C PHE A 338 12.78 6.17 -8.15
N TYR A 339 12.54 7.28 -7.47
CA TYR A 339 13.16 8.55 -7.75
C TYR A 339 14.21 8.88 -6.69
N ALA A 340 15.46 8.92 -7.09
CA ALA A 340 16.60 9.27 -6.23
C ALA A 340 17.77 9.74 -7.11
N PRO A 341 17.74 10.97 -7.64
CA PRO A 341 18.64 11.42 -8.71
C PRO A 341 20.13 11.36 -8.33
N ALA A 342 20.46 11.46 -7.04
CA ALA A 342 21.84 11.31 -6.55
C ALA A 342 22.28 9.84 -6.34
N LEU A 343 21.35 8.87 -6.33
CA LEU A 343 21.61 7.48 -5.96
C LEU A 343 21.29 6.47 -7.07
N LEU A 344 20.35 6.79 -7.97
CA LEU A 344 19.83 5.92 -9.00
C LEU A 344 19.92 6.58 -10.38
N THR A 345 20.13 5.77 -11.41
CA THR A 345 20.04 6.22 -12.79
C THR A 345 18.60 6.11 -13.27
N ALA A 346 18.12 7.12 -13.98
CA ALA A 346 16.81 7.08 -14.61
C ALA A 346 16.81 6.06 -15.75
N GLU A 347 15.89 5.11 -15.68
CA GLU A 347 15.75 4.03 -16.66
C GLU A 347 14.32 3.49 -16.62
N GLU A 348 13.75 3.15 -17.77
CA GLU A 348 12.47 2.43 -17.84
C GLU A 348 12.72 0.94 -18.04
N LYS A 349 12.14 0.11 -17.16
CA LYS A 349 12.15 -1.36 -17.23
C LYS A 349 10.82 -1.85 -17.76
N GLU A 350 10.85 -2.81 -18.68
CA GLU A 350 9.66 -3.41 -19.30
C GLU A 350 9.28 -4.77 -18.72
N ASN A 351 10.10 -5.34 -17.83
CA ASN A 351 9.81 -6.61 -17.17
C ASN A 351 8.56 -6.52 -16.29
N PHE A 352 7.84 -7.65 -16.18
CA PHE A 352 6.65 -7.74 -15.35
C PHE A 352 6.99 -7.65 -13.86
N GLY A 353 6.23 -6.83 -13.15
CA GLY A 353 6.31 -6.69 -11.71
C GLY A 353 4.96 -6.36 -11.08
N GLY A 354 4.89 -6.53 -9.79
CA GLY A 354 3.71 -6.17 -8.99
C GLY A 354 4.08 -5.63 -7.64
N GLN A 355 3.09 -5.18 -6.91
CA GLN A 355 3.28 -4.61 -5.58
C GLN A 355 4.03 -5.53 -4.62
N ILE A 356 3.89 -6.86 -4.78
CA ILE A 356 4.63 -7.85 -3.99
C ILE A 356 6.15 -7.79 -4.19
N ASP A 357 6.61 -7.16 -5.26
CA ASP A 357 8.02 -7.08 -5.64
C ASP A 357 8.71 -5.80 -5.15
N VAL A 358 7.96 -4.82 -4.66
CA VAL A 358 8.51 -3.51 -4.19
C VAL A 358 9.47 -3.70 -3.02
N ALA A 359 9.05 -4.43 -1.98
CA ALA A 359 9.88 -4.63 -0.80
C ALA A 359 11.19 -5.39 -1.12
N PRO A 360 11.19 -6.55 -1.81
CA PRO A 360 12.43 -7.22 -2.20
C PRO A 360 13.34 -6.37 -3.09
N THR A 361 12.77 -5.62 -4.03
CA THR A 361 13.53 -4.72 -4.91
C THR A 361 14.21 -3.61 -4.12
N LEU A 362 13.47 -2.96 -3.22
CA LEU A 362 14.01 -1.89 -2.37
C LEU A 362 15.08 -2.43 -1.40
N LEU A 363 14.83 -3.56 -0.74
CA LEU A 363 15.81 -4.21 0.14
C LEU A 363 17.08 -4.62 -0.63
N GLY A 364 16.95 -5.04 -1.88
CA GLY A 364 18.05 -5.30 -2.79
C GLY A 364 18.89 -4.05 -3.10
N MET A 365 18.24 -2.91 -3.38
CA MET A 365 18.91 -1.60 -3.58
C MET A 365 19.69 -1.18 -2.33
N LEU A 366 19.14 -1.46 -1.14
CA LEU A 366 19.76 -1.14 0.16
C LEU A 366 20.86 -2.14 0.54
N ARG A 367 20.98 -3.26 -0.16
CA ARG A 367 21.96 -4.33 0.12
C ARG A 367 21.81 -4.91 1.52
N ILE A 368 20.57 -5.21 1.89
CA ILE A 368 20.22 -5.79 3.19
C ILE A 368 20.22 -7.32 3.10
N ASN A 369 20.89 -7.96 4.08
CA ASN A 369 20.82 -9.40 4.29
C ASN A 369 19.57 -9.73 5.09
N TYR A 370 18.73 -10.64 4.61
CA TYR A 370 17.52 -11.05 5.31
C TYR A 370 17.01 -12.42 4.85
N ILE A 371 16.15 -13.04 5.66
CA ILE A 371 15.40 -14.22 5.23
C ILE A 371 14.14 -13.74 4.52
N GLN A 372 14.07 -13.99 3.22
CA GLN A 372 12.89 -13.71 2.43
C GLN A 372 11.91 -14.87 2.55
N ASN A 373 10.76 -14.62 3.20
CA ASN A 373 9.67 -15.58 3.36
C ASN A 373 8.36 -14.96 2.84
N ASN A 374 8.31 -14.68 1.55
CA ASN A 374 7.18 -14.07 0.86
C ASN A 374 7.23 -14.39 -0.64
N LEU A 375 6.28 -13.91 -1.44
CA LEU A 375 6.13 -14.24 -2.86
C LEU A 375 6.78 -13.21 -3.82
N GLY A 376 7.38 -12.15 -3.30
CA GLY A 376 8.04 -11.11 -4.10
C GLY A 376 9.39 -11.54 -4.67
N ILE A 377 9.88 -10.83 -5.68
CA ILE A 377 11.22 -10.95 -6.28
C ILE A 377 11.90 -9.57 -6.34
N ASP A 378 13.23 -9.55 -6.43
CA ASP A 378 14.00 -8.34 -6.71
C ASP A 378 13.96 -8.08 -8.24
N LEU A 379 13.15 -7.12 -8.68
CA LEU A 379 12.95 -6.79 -10.10
C LEU A 379 14.21 -6.31 -10.82
N LEU A 380 15.27 -5.99 -10.10
CA LEU A 380 16.57 -5.62 -10.67
C LEU A 380 17.47 -6.82 -10.91
N LYS A 381 17.13 -7.99 -10.38
CA LYS A 381 17.92 -9.22 -10.48
C LYS A 381 17.16 -10.41 -11.02
N GLU A 382 15.84 -10.39 -10.92
CA GLU A 382 14.98 -11.51 -11.27
C GLU A 382 13.85 -11.02 -12.19
N GLU A 383 13.35 -11.91 -13.05
CA GLU A 383 12.25 -11.63 -13.98
C GLU A 383 11.09 -12.60 -13.77
N ARG A 384 9.90 -12.15 -14.09
CA ARG A 384 8.67 -12.95 -14.12
C ARG A 384 8.19 -13.11 -15.55
N PRO A 385 7.77 -14.32 -15.97
CA PRO A 385 7.15 -14.51 -17.30
C PRO A 385 5.76 -13.89 -17.40
N CYS A 386 5.07 -13.74 -16.27
CA CYS A 386 3.73 -13.18 -16.17
C CYS A 386 3.50 -12.59 -14.77
N MET A 387 2.42 -11.83 -14.63
CA MET A 387 1.98 -11.28 -13.34
C MET A 387 0.57 -11.76 -12.99
N PHE A 388 0.36 -12.08 -11.71
CA PHE A 388 -0.93 -12.46 -11.13
C PHE A 388 -1.49 -11.31 -10.30
N PHE A 389 -2.79 -11.08 -10.41
CA PHE A 389 -3.51 -10.08 -9.62
C PHE A 389 -4.99 -10.45 -9.48
N SER A 390 -5.72 -9.77 -8.65
CA SER A 390 -7.13 -10.03 -8.43
C SER A 390 -7.99 -8.76 -8.57
N ALA A 391 -9.26 -8.97 -8.86
CA ALA A 391 -10.29 -7.96 -8.74
C ALA A 391 -11.53 -8.62 -8.13
N ASP A 392 -11.73 -8.40 -6.84
CA ASP A 392 -12.80 -9.02 -6.08
C ASP A 392 -12.84 -10.56 -6.21
N ASN A 393 -13.78 -11.13 -6.96
CA ASN A 393 -13.91 -12.58 -7.14
C ASN A 393 -13.10 -13.12 -8.32
N MET A 394 -12.44 -12.24 -9.08
CA MET A 394 -11.71 -12.62 -10.28
C MET A 394 -10.22 -12.72 -10.01
N LEU A 395 -9.59 -13.69 -10.62
CA LEU A 395 -8.15 -13.84 -10.71
C LEU A 395 -7.71 -13.53 -12.14
N GLY A 396 -6.70 -12.67 -12.27
CA GLY A 396 -6.11 -12.31 -13.54
C GLY A 396 -4.68 -12.79 -13.65
N VAL A 397 -4.29 -13.28 -14.83
CA VAL A 397 -2.90 -13.57 -15.19
C VAL A 397 -2.59 -12.90 -16.50
N LYS A 398 -1.52 -12.12 -16.54
CA LYS A 398 -1.10 -11.39 -17.75
C LYS A 398 0.36 -11.67 -18.07
N ASP A 399 0.60 -12.07 -19.32
CA ASP A 399 1.92 -12.12 -19.96
C ASP A 399 2.00 -11.08 -21.09
N THR A 400 3.03 -11.17 -21.94
CA THR A 400 3.25 -10.25 -23.07
C THR A 400 2.21 -10.40 -24.19
N LYS A 401 1.46 -11.49 -24.26
CA LYS A 401 0.56 -11.85 -25.37
C LYS A 401 -0.87 -12.08 -24.92
N HIS A 402 -1.06 -12.55 -23.68
CA HIS A 402 -2.33 -13.04 -23.18
C HIS A 402 -2.74 -12.34 -21.90
N PHE A 403 -4.03 -12.19 -21.72
CA PHE A 403 -4.65 -11.83 -20.48
C PHE A 403 -5.75 -12.85 -20.19
N TYR A 404 -5.56 -13.67 -19.17
CA TYR A 404 -6.50 -14.69 -18.72
C TYR A 404 -7.21 -14.21 -17.47
N ILE A 405 -8.52 -14.39 -17.42
CA ILE A 405 -9.39 -14.05 -16.29
C ILE A 405 -10.13 -15.31 -15.86
N TYR A 406 -10.20 -15.54 -14.56
CA TYR A 406 -11.00 -16.62 -13.97
C TYR A 406 -11.90 -16.06 -12.86
N ASP A 407 -13.21 -16.19 -12.99
CA ASP A 407 -14.17 -15.86 -11.96
C ASP A 407 -14.38 -17.05 -11.02
N THR A 408 -14.01 -16.87 -9.74
CA THR A 408 -14.04 -17.94 -8.72
C THR A 408 -15.46 -18.28 -8.25
N GLU A 409 -16.46 -17.42 -8.49
CA GLU A 409 -17.87 -17.67 -8.13
C GLU A 409 -18.63 -18.38 -9.25
N SER A 410 -18.57 -17.85 -10.47
CA SER A 410 -19.23 -18.43 -11.64
C SER A 410 -18.44 -19.60 -12.22
N LYS A 411 -17.15 -19.73 -11.90
CA LYS A 411 -16.18 -20.69 -12.47
C LYS A 411 -16.04 -20.56 -13.99
N GLN A 412 -16.20 -19.35 -14.52
CA GLN A 412 -16.03 -19.02 -15.93
C GLN A 412 -14.61 -18.49 -16.19
N GLU A 413 -14.16 -18.73 -17.42
CA GLU A 413 -12.87 -18.29 -17.96
C GLU A 413 -13.07 -17.30 -19.11
#